data_44f29f7b01bd2c9061599c7778616015
#
_entry.id   44f29f7b01bd2c9061599c7778616015
#
_cell.length_a   1.000
_cell.length_b   1.000
_cell.length_c   1.000
_cell.angle_alpha   90.00
_cell.angle_beta   90.00
_cell.angle_gamma   90.00
#
_symmetry.space_group_name_H-M   'P 1'
#
loop_
_entity.id
_entity.type
_entity.pdbx_description
1 polymer ?
#
loop_
_entity_poly.entity_id
_entity_poly.type
_entity_poly.pdbx_seq_one_letter_code
_entity_poly.pdbx_strand_id
1 'polypeptide(L)'
;MDNNIIEKMRREIVSRSDLFEEQTKGTKDEYNLYREHVQYVYKYAVMLAKDADVDKEVVELSALLHDISMTDATLDRSRHNEFGSAMAEQLLREQNYPEEKTQLVAKCILNHSSKRASYRTTLEEELLVCADGLAHFDAYKSFYSLAHKVMGLNDEDSLKFIQDKLTKDYVEIREDLKHLVSDTYAHVMNAKTIQEILDTTEFDS
;
A
#
# COMPACT_ATOMS: atom_id res chain seq x y z
N MET A 1 8.24 23.39 -17.63
CA MET A 1 7.18 22.44 -17.23
C MET A 1 7.90 21.23 -16.70
N ASP A 2 7.73 20.94 -15.42
CA ASP A 2 8.37 19.78 -14.80
C ASP A 2 7.92 18.50 -15.50
N ASN A 3 8.84 17.87 -16.20
CA ASN A 3 8.60 16.64 -16.94
C ASN A 3 8.83 15.41 -16.05
N ASN A 4 8.74 15.58 -14.74
CA ASN A 4 8.97 14.52 -13.77
C ASN A 4 7.76 13.58 -13.73
N ILE A 5 7.92 12.38 -14.24
CA ILE A 5 6.87 11.35 -14.29
C ILE A 5 6.37 10.99 -12.87
N ILE A 6 7.25 10.93 -11.87
CA ILE A 6 6.89 10.66 -10.49
C ILE A 6 5.86 11.68 -9.98
N GLU A 7 6.12 12.98 -10.18
CA GLU A 7 5.21 14.04 -9.74
C GLU A 7 3.88 14.06 -10.53
N LYS A 8 3.89 13.62 -11.78
CA LYS A 8 2.64 13.45 -12.54
C LYS A 8 1.81 12.32 -11.96
N MET A 9 2.41 11.17 -11.70
CA MET A 9 1.70 10.01 -11.13
C MET A 9 1.27 10.26 -9.68
N ARG A 10 2.07 10.99 -8.90
CA ARG A 10 1.66 11.43 -7.57
C ARG A 10 0.40 12.30 -7.62
N ARG A 11 0.35 13.29 -8.49
CA ARG A 11 -0.85 14.12 -8.67
C ARG A 11 -2.05 13.33 -9.13
N GLU A 12 -1.85 12.36 -10.01
CA GLU A 12 -2.92 11.48 -10.49
C GLU A 12 -3.52 10.66 -9.35
N ILE A 13 -2.70 9.97 -8.55
CA ILE A 13 -3.22 9.16 -7.44
C ILE A 13 -3.84 10.01 -6.32
N VAL A 14 -3.30 11.18 -6.02
CA VAL A 14 -3.90 12.13 -5.07
C VAL A 14 -5.28 12.56 -5.57
N SER A 15 -5.38 13.01 -6.83
CA SER A 15 -6.65 13.45 -7.42
C SER A 15 -7.72 12.36 -7.42
N ARG A 16 -7.35 11.12 -7.76
CA ARG A 16 -8.26 9.96 -7.73
C ARG A 16 -8.71 9.64 -6.31
N SER A 17 -7.79 9.68 -5.35
CA SER A 17 -8.09 9.40 -3.95
C SER A 17 -9.03 10.45 -3.35
N ASP A 18 -8.81 11.73 -3.66
CA ASP A 18 -9.69 12.82 -3.20
C ASP A 18 -11.10 12.73 -3.83
N LEU A 19 -11.16 12.41 -5.12
CA LEU A 19 -12.44 12.20 -5.81
C LEU A 19 -13.19 10.98 -5.25
N PHE A 20 -12.50 9.89 -5.00
CA PHE A 20 -13.10 8.67 -4.43
C PHE A 20 -13.66 8.94 -3.03
N GLU A 21 -12.90 9.61 -2.17
CA GLU A 21 -13.35 10.00 -0.83
C GLU A 21 -14.60 10.89 -0.90
N GLU A 22 -14.63 11.91 -1.79
CA GLU A 22 -15.80 12.78 -1.95
C GLU A 22 -17.03 11.98 -2.43
N GLN A 23 -16.85 11.05 -3.36
CA GLN A 23 -17.93 10.19 -3.88
C GLN A 23 -18.45 9.21 -2.84
N THR A 24 -17.60 8.75 -1.92
CA THR A 24 -17.95 7.77 -0.89
C THR A 24 -18.28 8.39 0.46
N LYS A 25 -18.24 9.71 0.57
CA LYS A 25 -18.46 10.46 1.79
C LYS A 25 -19.73 10.07 2.53
N GLY A 26 -19.60 9.77 3.82
CA GLY A 26 -20.69 9.32 4.68
C GLY A 26 -21.14 7.88 4.42
N THR A 27 -20.49 7.14 3.54
CA THR A 27 -20.72 5.71 3.35
C THR A 27 -19.67 4.88 4.11
N LYS A 28 -19.88 3.56 4.16
CA LYS A 28 -18.88 2.62 4.73
C LYS A 28 -17.57 2.57 3.93
N ASP A 29 -17.59 2.98 2.68
CA ASP A 29 -16.45 2.95 1.76
C ASP A 29 -15.68 4.28 1.74
N GLU A 30 -16.02 5.25 2.62
CA GLU A 30 -15.31 6.52 2.75
C GLU A 30 -13.85 6.27 3.18
N TYR A 31 -12.92 6.58 2.27
CA TYR A 31 -11.51 6.31 2.44
C TYR A 31 -10.67 7.17 1.48
N ASN A 32 -9.57 7.74 1.98
CA ASN A 32 -8.59 8.40 1.12
C ASN A 32 -7.35 7.52 0.95
N LEU A 33 -7.26 6.81 -0.16
CA LEU A 33 -6.20 5.85 -0.42
C LEU A 33 -4.80 6.47 -0.30
N TYR A 34 -4.59 7.68 -0.84
CA TYR A 34 -3.27 8.30 -0.80
C TYR A 34 -2.87 8.67 0.64
N ARG A 35 -3.73 9.37 1.37
CA ARG A 35 -3.41 9.84 2.72
C ARG A 35 -3.31 8.71 3.75
N GLU A 36 -4.10 7.67 3.59
CA GLU A 36 -4.18 6.61 4.58
C GLU A 36 -3.24 5.43 4.29
N HIS A 37 -2.70 5.33 3.06
CA HIS A 37 -1.85 4.21 2.68
C HIS A 37 -0.70 4.57 1.72
N VAL A 38 -0.98 5.02 0.50
CA VAL A 38 0.02 5.13 -0.57
C VAL A 38 1.20 6.05 -0.20
N GLN A 39 0.98 7.13 0.55
CA GLN A 39 2.06 8.01 0.97
C GLN A 39 3.11 7.29 1.85
N TYR A 40 2.69 6.35 2.69
CA TYR A 40 3.60 5.55 3.52
C TYR A 40 4.34 4.51 2.69
N VAL A 41 3.65 3.83 1.76
CA VAL A 41 4.30 2.91 0.81
C VAL A 41 5.37 3.64 0.01
N TYR A 42 5.08 4.83 -0.50
CA TYR A 42 6.04 5.65 -1.23
C TYR A 42 7.24 6.06 -0.35
N LYS A 43 7.00 6.49 0.89
CA LYS A 43 8.06 6.80 1.88
C LYS A 43 9.05 5.64 2.02
N TYR A 44 8.53 4.44 2.26
CA TYR A 44 9.37 3.25 2.40
C TYR A 44 10.03 2.81 1.10
N ALA A 45 9.34 2.90 -0.03
CA ALA A 45 9.90 2.58 -1.34
C ALA A 45 11.13 3.44 -1.67
N VAL A 46 11.06 4.76 -1.46
CA VAL A 46 12.19 5.69 -1.62
C VAL A 46 13.34 5.32 -0.68
N MET A 47 13.03 5.03 0.59
CA MET A 47 14.03 4.66 1.59
C MET A 47 14.75 3.37 1.19
N LEU A 48 14.02 2.33 0.82
CA LEU A 48 14.58 1.02 0.48
C LEU A 48 15.34 1.02 -0.84
N ALA A 49 14.90 1.80 -1.83
CA ALA A 49 15.57 1.90 -3.13
C ALA A 49 16.85 2.74 -3.08
N LYS A 50 17.07 3.52 -2.01
CA LYS A 50 18.18 4.52 -1.94
C LYS A 50 19.55 3.92 -2.25
N ASP A 51 19.88 2.80 -1.60
CA ASP A 51 21.18 2.15 -1.68
C ASP A 51 21.11 0.76 -2.35
N ALA A 52 19.95 0.40 -2.93
CA ALA A 52 19.74 -0.85 -3.64
C ALA A 52 20.16 -0.72 -5.12
N ASP A 53 20.58 -1.84 -5.72
CA ASP A 53 20.89 -1.95 -7.15
C ASP A 53 19.59 -2.24 -7.93
N VAL A 54 18.75 -1.22 -8.07
CA VAL A 54 17.43 -1.27 -8.72
C VAL A 54 17.16 -0.03 -9.55
N ASP A 55 16.21 -0.12 -10.45
CA ASP A 55 15.63 1.08 -11.07
C ASP A 55 14.71 1.81 -10.05
N LYS A 56 15.27 2.83 -9.40
CA LYS A 56 14.58 3.60 -8.35
C LYS A 56 13.27 4.22 -8.84
N GLU A 57 13.25 4.72 -10.08
CA GLU A 57 12.07 5.32 -10.67
C GLU A 57 10.95 4.28 -10.85
N VAL A 58 11.30 3.04 -11.21
CA VAL A 58 10.35 1.92 -11.28
C VAL A 58 9.78 1.59 -9.90
N VAL A 59 10.62 1.51 -8.86
CA VAL A 59 10.15 1.25 -7.48
C VAL A 59 9.21 2.33 -6.99
N GLU A 60 9.58 3.61 -7.22
CA GLU A 60 8.77 4.76 -6.81
C GLU A 60 7.42 4.82 -7.54
N LEU A 61 7.40 4.59 -8.86
CA LEU A 61 6.17 4.55 -9.65
C LEU A 61 5.28 3.37 -9.24
N SER A 62 5.88 2.22 -8.99
CA SER A 62 5.15 1.04 -8.52
C SER A 62 4.49 1.31 -7.16
N ALA A 63 5.18 1.96 -6.23
CA ALA A 63 4.64 2.33 -4.93
C ALA A 63 3.47 3.33 -5.03
N LEU A 64 3.57 4.33 -5.91
CA LEU A 64 2.49 5.30 -6.12
C LEU A 64 1.23 4.66 -6.72
N LEU A 65 1.39 3.64 -7.58
CA LEU A 65 0.31 3.12 -8.42
C LEU A 65 -0.18 1.72 -8.03
N HIS A 66 0.44 1.04 -7.03
CA HIS A 66 0.16 -0.38 -6.76
C HIS A 66 -1.32 -0.67 -6.49
N ASP A 67 -1.99 0.22 -5.80
CA ASP A 67 -3.39 0.10 -5.39
C ASP A 67 -4.34 1.08 -6.11
N ILE A 68 -3.91 1.68 -7.24
CA ILE A 68 -4.70 2.69 -7.95
C ILE A 68 -6.13 2.23 -8.28
N SER A 69 -6.34 0.95 -8.54
CA SER A 69 -7.67 0.39 -8.81
C SER A 69 -8.63 0.46 -7.62
N MET A 70 -8.11 0.63 -6.40
CA MET A 70 -8.93 0.82 -5.20
C MET A 70 -9.67 2.16 -5.17
N THR A 71 -9.32 3.07 -6.07
CA THR A 71 -10.05 4.34 -6.29
C THR A 71 -11.26 4.20 -7.21
N ASP A 72 -11.63 2.99 -7.61
CA ASP A 72 -12.82 2.70 -8.41
C ASP A 72 -13.70 1.66 -7.69
N ALA A 73 -14.82 2.10 -7.12
CA ALA A 73 -15.74 1.24 -6.37
C ALA A 73 -16.45 0.19 -7.24
N THR A 74 -16.38 0.30 -8.57
CA THR A 74 -17.02 -0.66 -9.49
C THR A 74 -16.18 -1.90 -9.75
N LEU A 75 -14.88 -1.86 -9.39
CA LEU A 75 -13.94 -2.95 -9.61
C LEU A 75 -13.96 -3.95 -8.44
N ASP A 76 -13.73 -5.22 -8.78
CA ASP A 76 -13.57 -6.28 -7.78
C ASP A 76 -12.24 -6.10 -7.02
N ARG A 77 -12.34 -5.70 -5.75
CA ARG A 77 -11.18 -5.46 -4.87
C ARG A 77 -10.30 -6.71 -4.68
N SER A 78 -10.84 -7.91 -4.83
CA SER A 78 -10.05 -9.15 -4.74
C SER A 78 -9.05 -9.32 -5.88
N ARG A 79 -9.21 -8.54 -6.96
CA ARG A 79 -8.36 -8.49 -8.16
C ARG A 79 -7.66 -7.14 -8.32
N HIS A 80 -7.49 -6.37 -7.22
CA HIS A 80 -6.90 -5.02 -7.26
C HIS A 80 -5.53 -4.99 -7.95
N ASN A 81 -4.71 -6.01 -7.75
CA ASN A 81 -3.40 -6.12 -8.38
C ASN A 81 -3.46 -6.28 -9.90
N GLU A 82 -4.46 -7.00 -10.43
CA GLU A 82 -4.63 -7.17 -11.87
C GLU A 82 -5.12 -5.87 -12.52
N PHE A 83 -6.15 -5.27 -11.94
CA PHE A 83 -6.68 -3.99 -12.42
C PHE A 83 -5.70 -2.85 -12.22
N GLY A 84 -5.01 -2.80 -11.06
CA GLY A 84 -3.99 -1.79 -10.77
C GLY A 84 -2.83 -1.85 -11.76
N SER A 85 -2.34 -3.05 -12.07
CA SER A 85 -1.31 -3.27 -13.10
C SER A 85 -1.73 -2.73 -14.46
N ALA A 86 -2.93 -3.07 -14.93
CA ALA A 86 -3.44 -2.59 -16.22
C ALA A 86 -3.65 -1.07 -16.26
N MET A 87 -4.17 -0.48 -15.18
CA MET A 87 -4.37 0.97 -15.08
C MET A 87 -3.02 1.73 -15.06
N ALA A 88 -2.03 1.23 -14.31
CA ALA A 88 -0.70 1.83 -14.26
C ALA A 88 -0.01 1.77 -15.63
N GLU A 89 -0.08 0.64 -16.32
CA GLU A 89 0.45 0.45 -17.67
C GLU A 89 -0.17 1.46 -18.64
N GLN A 90 -1.49 1.63 -18.62
CA GLN A 90 -2.18 2.61 -19.46
C GLN A 90 -1.71 4.03 -19.16
N LEU A 91 -1.70 4.45 -17.88
CA LEU A 91 -1.32 5.80 -17.48
C LEU A 91 0.13 6.14 -17.89
N LEU A 92 1.06 5.21 -17.72
CA LEU A 92 2.45 5.40 -18.11
C LEU A 92 2.63 5.51 -19.61
N ARG A 93 1.91 4.70 -20.40
CA ARG A 93 1.91 4.79 -21.88
C ARG A 93 1.34 6.12 -22.36
N GLU A 94 0.27 6.64 -21.75
CA GLU A 94 -0.29 7.96 -22.05
C GLU A 94 0.70 9.10 -21.81
N GLN A 95 1.68 8.89 -20.92
CA GLN A 95 2.79 9.82 -20.67
C GLN A 95 4.02 9.57 -21.58
N ASN A 96 3.95 8.63 -22.52
CA ASN A 96 5.08 8.18 -23.35
C ASN A 96 6.28 7.72 -22.50
N TYR A 97 6.02 7.08 -21.36
CA TYR A 97 7.05 6.50 -20.51
C TYR A 97 7.69 5.29 -21.22
N PRO A 98 9.00 5.00 -21.02
CA PRO A 98 9.67 3.90 -21.71
C PRO A 98 8.98 2.56 -21.50
N GLU A 99 8.71 1.83 -22.58
CA GLU A 99 7.88 0.61 -22.56
C GLU A 99 8.48 -0.46 -21.64
N GLU A 100 9.80 -0.67 -21.66
CA GLU A 100 10.47 -1.64 -20.80
C GLU A 100 10.24 -1.34 -19.31
N LYS A 101 10.38 -0.07 -18.92
CA LYS A 101 10.10 0.36 -17.53
C LYS A 101 8.61 0.29 -17.20
N THR A 102 7.73 0.63 -18.16
CA THR A 102 6.27 0.51 -18.00
C THR A 102 5.89 -0.93 -17.68
N GLN A 103 6.44 -1.90 -18.40
CA GLN A 103 6.20 -3.33 -18.17
C GLN A 103 6.74 -3.78 -16.82
N LEU A 104 7.89 -3.26 -16.38
CA LEU A 104 8.44 -3.61 -15.07
C LEU A 104 7.59 -3.04 -13.92
N VAL A 105 7.10 -1.79 -14.03
CA VAL A 105 6.14 -1.21 -13.06
C VAL A 105 4.87 -2.05 -13.00
N ALA A 106 4.27 -2.37 -14.15
CA ALA A 106 3.06 -3.18 -14.23
C ALA A 106 3.26 -4.57 -13.60
N LYS A 107 4.42 -5.18 -13.82
CA LYS A 107 4.80 -6.47 -13.22
C LYS A 107 4.96 -6.38 -11.71
N CYS A 108 5.62 -5.34 -11.19
CA CYS A 108 5.73 -5.11 -9.74
C CYS A 108 4.33 -5.03 -9.12
N ILE A 109 3.44 -4.24 -9.71
CA ILE A 109 2.06 -4.09 -9.25
C ILE A 109 1.29 -5.41 -9.32
N LEU A 110 1.39 -6.15 -10.43
CA LEU A 110 0.70 -7.43 -10.57
C LEU A 110 1.12 -8.43 -9.49
N ASN A 111 2.40 -8.46 -9.12
CA ASN A 111 2.97 -9.47 -8.24
C ASN A 111 3.12 -9.02 -6.77
N HIS A 112 2.64 -7.81 -6.38
CA HIS A 112 2.77 -7.36 -4.99
C HIS A 112 1.92 -8.19 -4.02
N SER A 113 0.79 -8.75 -4.47
CA SER A 113 -0.05 -9.59 -3.63
C SER A 113 0.69 -10.85 -3.14
N SER A 114 0.49 -11.24 -1.86
CA SER A 114 1.08 -12.45 -1.26
C SER A 114 0.74 -13.74 -2.01
N LYS A 115 -0.45 -13.81 -2.63
CA LYS A 115 -0.85 -14.95 -3.49
C LYS A 115 0.07 -15.13 -4.71
N ARG A 116 0.84 -14.13 -5.06
CA ARG A 116 1.74 -14.13 -6.22
C ARG A 116 3.23 -14.13 -5.85
N ALA A 117 3.56 -14.40 -4.60
CA ALA A 117 4.96 -14.39 -4.10
C ALA A 117 5.91 -15.24 -4.97
N SER A 118 5.47 -16.41 -5.44
CA SER A 118 6.28 -17.30 -6.30
C SER A 118 6.56 -16.77 -7.72
N TYR A 119 5.87 -15.70 -8.14
CA TYR A 119 6.08 -15.08 -9.44
C TYR A 119 7.07 -13.92 -9.42
N ARG A 120 7.48 -13.46 -8.24
CA ARG A 120 8.47 -12.38 -8.07
C ARG A 120 9.84 -12.86 -8.52
N THR A 121 10.52 -12.09 -9.34
CA THR A 121 11.81 -12.45 -9.94
C THR A 121 12.81 -11.29 -9.96
N THR A 122 12.42 -10.09 -9.53
CA THR A 122 13.26 -8.90 -9.50
C THR A 122 13.30 -8.29 -8.11
N LEU A 123 14.35 -7.52 -7.83
CA LEU A 123 14.47 -6.84 -6.54
C LEU A 123 13.45 -5.69 -6.40
N GLU A 124 13.05 -5.05 -7.51
CA GLU A 124 12.00 -4.02 -7.53
C GLU A 124 10.66 -4.59 -7.02
N GLU A 125 10.30 -5.81 -7.45
CA GLU A 125 9.09 -6.51 -6.95
C GLU A 125 9.17 -6.79 -5.45
N GLU A 126 10.32 -7.20 -4.95
CA GLU A 126 10.54 -7.47 -3.51
C GLU A 126 10.49 -6.18 -2.69
N LEU A 127 11.12 -5.10 -3.18
CA LEU A 127 11.13 -3.81 -2.48
C LEU A 127 9.73 -3.21 -2.39
N LEU A 128 8.90 -3.33 -3.44
CA LEU A 128 7.50 -2.90 -3.37
C LEU A 128 6.74 -3.64 -2.28
N VAL A 129 6.87 -4.96 -2.20
CA VAL A 129 6.19 -5.77 -1.16
C VAL A 129 6.66 -5.42 0.24
N CYS A 130 7.98 -5.21 0.40
CA CYS A 130 8.51 -4.77 1.70
C CYS A 130 8.01 -3.37 2.07
N ALA A 131 7.95 -2.44 1.11
CA ALA A 131 7.46 -1.09 1.33
C ALA A 131 5.97 -1.08 1.71
N ASP A 132 5.15 -1.87 1.03
CA ASP A 132 3.73 -2.06 1.33
C ASP A 132 3.53 -2.66 2.73
N GLY A 133 4.24 -3.76 3.03
CA GLY A 133 4.20 -4.39 4.34
C GLY A 133 4.61 -3.44 5.47
N LEU A 134 5.70 -2.68 5.32
CA LEU A 134 6.14 -1.68 6.30
C LEU A 134 5.10 -0.57 6.49
N ALA A 135 4.50 -0.09 5.40
CA ALA A 135 3.47 0.96 5.44
C ALA A 135 2.23 0.55 6.24
N HIS A 136 1.88 -0.73 6.26
CA HIS A 136 0.78 -1.24 7.06
C HIS A 136 0.99 -1.04 8.56
N PHE A 137 2.24 -0.99 9.03
CA PHE A 137 2.56 -0.71 10.44
C PHE A 137 2.43 0.77 10.79
N ASP A 138 2.60 1.69 9.85
CA ASP A 138 2.29 3.11 10.05
C ASP A 138 0.76 3.34 9.99
N ALA A 139 0.05 2.55 9.18
CA ALA A 139 -1.39 2.72 8.89
C ALA A 139 -2.30 1.73 9.64
N TYR A 140 -1.81 1.00 10.64
CA TYR A 140 -2.58 -0.10 11.27
C TYR A 140 -3.92 0.35 11.88
N LYS A 141 -4.03 1.60 12.33
CA LYS A 141 -5.29 2.16 12.85
C LYS A 141 -6.36 2.29 11.76
N SER A 142 -5.98 2.54 10.51
CA SER A 142 -6.91 2.60 9.38
C SER A 142 -7.60 1.25 9.13
N PHE A 143 -6.95 0.14 9.48
CA PHE A 143 -7.57 -1.19 9.40
C PHE A 143 -8.75 -1.37 10.34
N TYR A 144 -8.83 -0.62 11.44
CA TYR A 144 -10.03 -0.64 12.28
C TYR A 144 -11.25 -0.09 11.52
N SER A 145 -11.10 1.01 10.79
CA SER A 145 -12.18 1.52 9.94
C SER A 145 -12.61 0.50 8.88
N LEU A 146 -11.66 -0.17 8.25
CA LEU A 146 -11.95 -1.25 7.29
C LEU A 146 -12.70 -2.41 7.97
N ALA A 147 -12.20 -2.92 9.08
CA ALA A 147 -12.79 -4.05 9.79
C ALA A 147 -14.19 -3.69 10.33
N HIS A 148 -14.32 -2.56 11.02
CA HIS A 148 -15.54 -2.17 11.69
C HIS A 148 -16.62 -1.63 10.73
N LYS A 149 -16.26 -0.65 9.86
CA LYS A 149 -17.25 0.02 8.99
C LYS A 149 -17.56 -0.78 7.73
N VAL A 150 -16.53 -1.34 7.06
CA VAL A 150 -16.72 -2.02 5.77
C VAL A 150 -17.12 -3.47 5.96
N MET A 151 -16.42 -4.21 6.85
CA MET A 151 -16.67 -5.64 7.07
C MET A 151 -17.74 -5.89 8.14
N GLY A 152 -18.11 -4.88 8.95
CA GLY A 152 -19.13 -4.99 10.00
C GLY A 152 -18.69 -5.82 11.19
N LEU A 153 -17.39 -5.92 11.45
CA LEU A 153 -16.84 -6.67 12.58
C LEU A 153 -17.04 -5.89 13.90
N ASN A 154 -17.24 -6.61 15.01
CA ASN A 154 -17.17 -6.02 16.35
C ASN A 154 -15.72 -5.71 16.74
N ASP A 155 -15.51 -5.09 17.89
CA ASP A 155 -14.19 -4.63 18.36
C ASP A 155 -13.21 -5.80 18.57
N GLU A 156 -13.66 -6.93 19.10
CA GLU A 156 -12.83 -8.13 19.32
C GLU A 156 -12.37 -8.74 17.98
N ASP A 157 -13.29 -8.91 17.05
CA ASP A 157 -12.99 -9.44 15.72
C ASP A 157 -12.15 -8.45 14.89
N SER A 158 -12.35 -7.14 15.09
CA SER A 158 -11.55 -6.10 14.45
C SER A 158 -10.10 -6.12 14.95
N LEU A 159 -9.88 -6.26 16.24
CA LEU A 159 -8.53 -6.43 16.82
C LEU A 159 -7.85 -7.67 16.23
N LYS A 160 -8.56 -8.79 16.22
CA LYS A 160 -8.04 -10.04 15.65
C LYS A 160 -7.69 -9.87 14.17
N PHE A 161 -8.54 -9.22 13.39
CA PHE A 161 -8.28 -8.94 11.97
C PHE A 161 -6.98 -8.15 11.78
N ILE A 162 -6.76 -7.11 12.59
CA ILE A 162 -5.53 -6.28 12.52
C ILE A 162 -4.31 -7.13 12.90
N GLN A 163 -4.38 -7.89 13.98
CA GLN A 163 -3.29 -8.78 14.42
C GLN A 163 -2.95 -9.82 13.35
N ASP A 164 -3.94 -10.47 12.75
CA ASP A 164 -3.76 -11.46 11.68
C ASP A 164 -3.15 -10.83 10.42
N LYS A 165 -3.59 -9.61 10.05
CA LYS A 165 -3.06 -8.85 8.91
C LYS A 165 -1.60 -8.51 9.13
N LEU A 166 -1.26 -7.86 10.23
CA LEU A 166 0.12 -7.45 10.53
C LEU A 166 1.06 -8.65 10.74
N THR A 167 0.56 -9.78 11.23
CA THR A 167 1.34 -11.02 11.31
C THR A 167 1.76 -11.50 9.92
N LYS A 168 0.84 -11.48 8.95
CA LYS A 168 1.14 -11.86 7.56
C LYS A 168 2.17 -10.92 6.94
N ASP A 169 1.97 -9.61 7.11
CA ASP A 169 2.89 -8.60 6.59
C ASP A 169 4.29 -8.75 7.23
N TYR A 170 4.37 -8.96 8.54
CA TYR A 170 5.64 -9.16 9.24
C TYR A 170 6.43 -10.37 8.73
N VAL A 171 5.73 -11.43 8.31
CA VAL A 171 6.38 -12.61 7.70
C VAL A 171 6.95 -12.30 6.31
N GLU A 172 6.27 -11.45 5.52
CA GLU A 172 6.71 -11.09 4.18
C GLU A 172 7.81 -10.02 4.15
N ILE A 173 7.94 -9.20 5.19
CA ILE A 173 9.03 -8.24 5.32
C ILE A 173 10.37 -8.98 5.46
N ARG A 174 11.37 -8.54 4.69
CA ARG A 174 12.75 -9.06 4.79
C ARG A 174 13.28 -8.97 6.22
N GLU A 175 14.04 -9.98 6.64
CA GLU A 175 14.52 -10.11 8.02
C GLU A 175 15.34 -8.89 8.49
N ASP A 176 16.18 -8.34 7.61
CA ASP A 176 17.00 -7.16 7.88
C ASP A 176 16.20 -5.86 8.08
N LEU A 177 14.91 -5.82 7.67
CA LEU A 177 14.03 -4.67 7.78
C LEU A 177 13.04 -4.75 8.95
N LYS A 178 12.86 -5.91 9.57
CA LYS A 178 11.89 -6.13 10.65
C LYS A 178 12.11 -5.23 11.86
N HIS A 179 13.34 -4.80 12.10
CA HIS A 179 13.67 -3.88 13.19
C HIS A 179 12.94 -2.52 13.06
N LEU A 180 12.54 -2.12 11.85
CA LEU A 180 11.82 -0.87 11.60
C LEU A 180 10.38 -0.86 12.18
N VAL A 181 9.81 -2.03 12.39
CA VAL A 181 8.41 -2.20 12.79
C VAL A 181 8.23 -3.11 14.02
N SER A 182 9.32 -3.59 14.60
CA SER A 182 9.29 -4.55 15.71
C SER A 182 8.51 -4.05 16.93
N ASP A 183 8.64 -2.78 17.26
CA ASP A 183 7.98 -2.19 18.43
C ASP A 183 6.48 -2.04 18.19
N THR A 184 6.07 -1.53 17.02
CA THR A 184 4.65 -1.47 16.62
C THR A 184 4.05 -2.88 16.55
N TYR A 185 4.76 -3.84 15.96
CA TYR A 185 4.32 -5.24 15.92
C TYR A 185 4.09 -5.79 17.33
N ALA A 186 5.06 -5.65 18.23
CA ALA A 186 4.95 -6.12 19.60
C ALA A 186 3.79 -5.45 20.34
N HIS A 187 3.60 -4.13 20.16
CA HIS A 187 2.50 -3.39 20.74
C HIS A 187 1.15 -3.97 20.31
N VAL A 188 0.91 -4.10 18.99
CA VAL A 188 -0.37 -4.59 18.46
C VAL A 188 -0.61 -6.06 18.85
N MET A 189 0.43 -6.92 18.83
CA MET A 189 0.28 -8.33 19.20
C MET A 189 -0.02 -8.54 20.69
N ASN A 190 0.44 -7.65 21.55
CA ASN A 190 0.18 -7.72 23.00
C ASN A 190 -1.14 -7.08 23.42
N ALA A 191 -1.77 -6.25 22.56
CA ALA A 191 -3.03 -5.61 22.86
C ALA A 191 -4.16 -6.63 23.12
N LYS A 192 -4.99 -6.34 24.12
CA LYS A 192 -6.15 -7.17 24.53
C LYS A 192 -7.47 -6.56 24.09
N THR A 193 -7.49 -5.27 23.82
CA THR A 193 -8.64 -4.53 23.34
C THR A 193 -8.26 -3.65 22.17
N ILE A 194 -9.24 -3.35 21.31
CA ILE A 194 -9.03 -2.43 20.20
C ILE A 194 -8.64 -1.02 20.68
N GLN A 195 -9.17 -0.61 21.83
CA GLN A 195 -8.91 0.70 22.42
C GLN A 195 -7.43 0.91 22.75
N GLU A 196 -6.73 -0.15 23.21
CA GLU A 196 -5.30 -0.08 23.51
C GLU A 196 -4.47 0.32 22.29
N ILE A 197 -4.85 -0.12 21.07
CA ILE A 197 -4.15 0.25 19.86
C ILE A 197 -4.62 1.57 19.26
N LEU A 198 -5.89 1.97 19.49
CA LEU A 198 -6.43 3.22 18.95
C LEU A 198 -5.97 4.46 19.74
N ASP A 199 -5.83 4.33 21.07
CA ASP A 199 -5.45 5.45 21.95
C ASP A 199 -3.95 5.72 21.98
N THR A 200 -3.13 4.81 21.48
CA THR A 200 -1.68 4.97 21.44
C THR A 200 -1.28 6.01 20.40
N THR A 201 -0.53 7.05 20.83
CA THR A 201 0.07 8.07 19.94
C THR A 201 1.58 7.85 19.72
N GLU A 202 2.17 6.86 20.40
CA GLU A 202 3.61 6.63 20.44
C GLU A 202 4.19 6.22 19.06
N PHE A 203 3.35 5.64 18.17
CA PHE A 203 3.74 5.17 16.85
C PHE A 203 3.14 6.01 15.70
N ASP A 204 2.52 7.15 16.02
CA ASP A 204 1.98 8.07 15.04
C ASP A 204 3.13 8.99 14.54
N SER A 205 3.89 8.56 13.51
CA SER A 205 5.08 9.27 12.99
C SER A 205 4.97 9.65 11.51
#